data_3a5684d9b2f953b65ac98e25ce9ea90e
#
_entry.id   3a5684d9b2f953b65ac98e25ce9ea90e
#
_cell.length_a   1.000
_cell.length_b   1.000
_cell.length_c   1.000
_cell.angle_alpha   90.00
_cell.angle_beta   90.00
_cell.angle_gamma   90.00
#
_symmetry.space_group_name_H-M   'P 1'
#
loop_
_entity.id
_entity.type
_entity.pdbx_description
1 polymer ?
#
loop_
_entity_poly.entity_id
_entity_poly.type
_entity_poly.pdbx_seq_one_letter_code
_entity_poly.pdbx_strand_id
1 'polypeptide(L)'
;MALLMTMALPCSVYASVERNIAKGLPPVLKGQSIEVLQPFKGDFRILGSKIYQDDAQAKFSPIDYAVSWGLFAEPEIARHITVNQYDRYLNWKIDRLPVPAEQAMQMVSNMHIIPANPKIAKDIQKVKRGDLVRLKGELVEVKDQDLVWTSSLTPTDTGD
;
A
#
# COMPACT_ATOMS: atom_id res chain seq x y z
N MET A 1 3.18 4.37 5.41
CA MET A 1 1.69 4.26 5.45
C MET A 1 1.29 2.80 5.48
N ALA A 2 0.68 2.33 6.57
CA ALA A 2 0.19 0.95 6.69
C ALA A 2 -1.21 0.85 6.08
N LEU A 3 -1.38 0.06 5.03
CA LEU A 3 -2.61 -0.07 4.26
C LEU A 3 -3.08 -1.51 4.23
N LEU A 4 -4.24 -1.77 4.83
CA LEU A 4 -4.96 -3.03 4.65
C LEU A 4 -5.65 -3.01 3.29
N MET A 5 -5.30 -3.97 2.44
CA MET A 5 -5.71 -3.90 1.07
C MET A 5 -6.47 -5.11 0.58
N THR A 6 -7.56 -4.83 -0.14
CA THR A 6 -8.27 -5.78 -0.97
C THR A 6 -8.17 -5.35 -2.43
N MET A 7 -7.64 -6.19 -3.31
CA MET A 7 -7.72 -5.95 -4.76
C MET A 7 -9.16 -6.20 -5.22
N ALA A 8 -9.77 -5.22 -5.87
CA ALA A 8 -11.10 -5.38 -6.47
C ALA A 8 -10.98 -5.97 -7.88
N LEU A 9 -11.56 -7.14 -8.08
CA LEU A 9 -12.00 -7.61 -9.39
C LEU A 9 -13.38 -7.01 -9.73
N PRO A 10 -13.82 -7.03 -11.01
CA PRO A 10 -14.93 -6.18 -11.44
C PRO A 10 -16.27 -6.51 -10.80
N CYS A 11 -16.90 -5.51 -10.38
CA CYS A 11 -18.33 -5.13 -10.30
C CYS A 11 -19.40 -5.99 -9.60
N SER A 12 -19.23 -7.24 -9.20
CA SER A 12 -20.34 -8.02 -8.64
C SER A 12 -20.24 -8.38 -7.15
N VAL A 13 -19.31 -7.78 -6.40
CA VAL A 13 -19.02 -8.18 -5.01
C VAL A 13 -19.37 -7.09 -3.97
N TYR A 14 -20.04 -6.02 -4.37
CA TYR A 14 -20.23 -4.83 -3.53
C TYR A 14 -21.17 -5.02 -2.31
N ALA A 15 -22.03 -6.02 -2.30
CA ALA A 15 -22.98 -6.21 -1.21
C ALA A 15 -22.46 -7.05 -0.03
N SER A 16 -21.28 -7.67 -0.16
CA SER A 16 -20.72 -8.55 0.88
C SER A 16 -19.50 -7.97 1.61
N VAL A 17 -19.04 -6.78 1.21
CA VAL A 17 -17.78 -6.20 1.68
C VAL A 17 -17.84 -5.78 3.15
N GLU A 18 -18.92 -5.18 3.60
CA GLU A 18 -19.05 -4.76 5.01
C GLU A 18 -19.11 -5.94 6.01
N ARG A 19 -19.65 -7.09 5.57
CA ARG A 19 -19.67 -8.30 6.41
C ARG A 19 -18.40 -9.13 6.34
N ASN A 20 -17.58 -8.96 5.31
CA ASN A 20 -16.34 -9.72 5.12
C ASN A 20 -15.10 -8.99 5.64
N ILE A 21 -15.15 -7.69 5.89
CA ILE A 21 -14.04 -6.95 6.51
C ILE A 21 -13.69 -7.55 7.87
N ALA A 22 -14.69 -7.85 8.68
CA ALA A 22 -14.46 -8.53 9.96
C ALA A 22 -14.03 -10.00 9.83
N LYS A 23 -14.25 -10.65 8.66
CA LYS A 23 -13.88 -12.04 8.38
C LYS A 23 -12.61 -12.17 7.53
N GLY A 24 -12.15 -11.09 6.92
CA GLY A 24 -11.01 -11.09 6.00
C GLY A 24 -9.71 -10.57 6.59
N LEU A 25 -9.73 -10.09 7.82
CA LEU A 25 -8.51 -9.73 8.52
C LEU A 25 -7.69 -10.99 8.78
N PRO A 26 -6.36 -10.93 8.60
CA PRO A 26 -5.51 -12.04 9.01
C PRO A 26 -5.82 -12.37 10.48
N PRO A 27 -5.79 -13.65 10.87
CA PRO A 27 -6.06 -14.03 12.24
C PRO A 27 -5.08 -13.32 13.16
N VAL A 28 -5.59 -12.47 14.02
CA VAL A 28 -4.78 -11.82 15.06
C VAL A 28 -4.61 -12.79 16.22
N LEU A 29 -3.37 -12.97 16.64
CA LEU A 29 -3.04 -13.77 17.83
C LEU A 29 -3.42 -12.98 19.09
N LYS A 30 -3.47 -13.69 20.24
CA LYS A 30 -3.69 -13.05 21.53
C LYS A 30 -2.64 -11.95 21.77
N GLY A 31 -3.10 -10.74 22.03
CA GLY A 31 -2.23 -9.56 22.21
C GLY A 31 -1.96 -8.76 20.95
N GLN A 32 -2.52 -9.18 19.81
CA GLN A 32 -2.48 -8.42 18.56
C GLN A 32 -3.83 -7.80 18.25
N SER A 33 -3.85 -6.67 17.57
CA SER A 33 -5.07 -6.06 17.01
C SER A 33 -4.78 -5.36 15.69
N ILE A 34 -5.79 -5.31 14.83
CA ILE A 34 -5.83 -4.47 13.65
C ILE A 34 -7.11 -3.63 13.76
N GLU A 35 -6.94 -2.33 13.88
CA GLU A 35 -8.03 -1.37 14.01
C GLU A 35 -8.21 -0.61 12.69
N VAL A 36 -9.44 -0.56 12.20
CA VAL A 36 -9.79 0.18 10.98
C VAL A 36 -9.92 1.66 11.33
N LEU A 37 -9.17 2.51 10.62
CA LEU A 37 -9.20 3.96 10.79
C LEU A 37 -10.15 4.61 9.80
N GLN A 38 -10.02 4.28 8.52
CA GLN A 38 -10.93 4.78 7.48
C GLN A 38 -10.87 3.92 6.20
N PRO A 39 -11.93 3.93 5.37
CA PRO A 39 -11.91 3.34 4.04
C PRO A 39 -10.87 4.00 3.15
N PHE A 40 -10.28 3.21 2.26
CA PHE A 40 -9.33 3.68 1.27
C PHE A 40 -9.61 3.11 -0.12
N LYS A 41 -9.48 3.96 -1.13
CA LYS A 41 -9.57 3.56 -2.54
C LYS A 41 -8.78 4.50 -3.42
N GLY A 42 -8.05 3.95 -4.39
CA GLY A 42 -7.34 4.75 -5.39
C GLY A 42 -6.86 3.94 -6.58
N ASP A 43 -6.51 4.63 -7.65
CA ASP A 43 -5.84 4.09 -8.83
C ASP A 43 -4.38 4.52 -8.81
N PHE A 44 -3.48 3.55 -8.93
CA PHE A 44 -2.05 3.78 -8.76
C PHE A 44 -1.25 3.09 -9.85
N ARG A 45 -0.20 3.77 -10.30
CA ARG A 45 0.86 3.11 -11.08
C ARG A 45 1.92 2.56 -10.14
N ILE A 46 2.29 1.31 -10.35
CA ILE A 46 3.34 0.65 -9.59
C ILE A 46 4.70 1.10 -10.11
N LEU A 47 5.50 1.70 -9.26
CA LEU A 47 6.88 2.09 -9.52
C LEU A 47 7.87 1.01 -9.10
N GLY A 48 7.50 0.20 -8.12
CA GLY A 48 8.29 -0.92 -7.60
C GLY A 48 7.54 -1.69 -6.56
N SER A 49 8.04 -2.88 -6.23
CA SER A 49 7.54 -3.70 -5.12
C SER A 49 8.71 -4.36 -4.39
N LYS A 50 8.59 -4.50 -3.08
CA LYS A 50 9.57 -5.15 -2.22
C LYS A 50 8.88 -6.15 -1.30
N ILE A 51 9.33 -7.40 -1.35
CA ILE A 51 8.87 -8.46 -0.43
C ILE A 51 9.75 -8.43 0.82
N TYR A 52 9.12 -8.56 1.99
CA TYR A 52 9.75 -8.65 3.29
C TYR A 52 9.37 -9.95 3.97
N GLN A 53 10.33 -10.56 4.68
CA GLN A 53 10.14 -11.86 5.34
C GLN A 53 10.63 -11.86 6.79
N ASP A 54 11.61 -11.01 7.12
CA ASP A 54 12.39 -11.13 8.34
C ASP A 54 12.20 -9.99 9.35
N ASP A 55 11.43 -8.94 9.00
CA ASP A 55 11.15 -7.85 9.94
C ASP A 55 9.86 -8.08 10.77
N ALA A 56 9.70 -7.31 11.83
CA ALA A 56 8.55 -7.43 12.75
C ALA A 56 7.19 -7.17 12.07
N GLN A 57 7.16 -6.41 10.97
CA GLN A 57 5.95 -6.07 10.24
C GLN A 57 5.61 -7.08 9.15
N ALA A 58 6.58 -7.92 8.70
CA ALA A 58 6.41 -8.85 7.58
C ALA A 58 5.27 -9.85 7.78
N LYS A 59 4.99 -10.24 9.02
CA LYS A 59 3.88 -11.13 9.37
C LYS A 59 2.51 -10.53 9.07
N PHE A 60 2.38 -9.20 9.08
CA PHE A 60 1.17 -8.48 8.69
C PHE A 60 1.25 -8.02 7.24
N SER A 61 2.34 -7.37 6.88
CA SER A 61 2.58 -6.76 5.59
C SER A 61 3.80 -7.39 4.90
N PRO A 62 3.58 -8.45 4.09
CA PRO A 62 4.67 -9.17 3.43
C PRO A 62 5.24 -8.42 2.22
N ILE A 63 4.61 -7.35 1.76
CA ILE A 63 5.02 -6.62 0.57
C ILE A 63 4.74 -5.13 0.70
N ASP A 64 5.66 -4.31 0.21
CA ASP A 64 5.45 -2.88 0.01
C ASP A 64 5.38 -2.55 -1.47
N TYR A 65 4.51 -1.61 -1.83
CA TYR A 65 4.45 -1.01 -3.15
C TYR A 65 4.94 0.42 -3.13
N ALA A 66 5.94 0.72 -3.95
CA ALA A 66 6.19 2.09 -4.38
C ALA A 66 5.17 2.44 -5.45
N VAL A 67 4.34 3.46 -5.20
CA VAL A 67 3.22 3.83 -6.07
C VAL A 67 3.29 5.29 -6.46
N SER A 68 2.65 5.60 -7.59
CA SER A 68 2.39 6.98 -8.00
C SER A 68 0.96 7.16 -8.49
N TRP A 69 0.48 8.40 -8.44
CA TRP A 69 -0.84 8.79 -8.93
C TRP A 69 -0.82 10.16 -9.60
N GLY A 70 -1.98 10.58 -10.13
CA GLY A 70 -2.08 11.83 -10.87
C GLY A 70 -1.12 11.86 -12.07
N LEU A 71 -0.45 12.98 -12.26
CA LEU A 71 0.51 13.17 -13.35
C LEU A 71 1.68 12.15 -13.31
N PHE A 72 2.10 11.75 -12.12
CA PHE A 72 3.19 10.78 -11.94
C PHE A 72 2.78 9.33 -12.23
N ALA A 73 1.49 9.06 -12.42
CA ALA A 73 1.00 7.76 -12.90
C ALA A 73 1.01 7.66 -14.44
N GLU A 74 1.18 8.77 -15.16
CA GLU A 74 1.29 8.74 -16.62
C GLU A 74 2.53 7.94 -17.04
N PRO A 75 2.41 7.00 -18.01
CA PRO A 75 3.52 6.12 -18.42
C PRO A 75 4.78 6.87 -18.80
N GLU A 76 4.61 8.01 -19.49
CA GLU A 76 5.72 8.85 -19.98
C GLU A 76 6.52 9.51 -18.85
N ILE A 77 5.91 9.69 -17.68
CA ILE A 77 6.57 10.25 -16.50
C ILE A 77 7.05 9.13 -15.58
N ALA A 78 6.19 8.16 -15.29
CA ALA A 78 6.48 7.06 -14.36
C ALA A 78 7.72 6.23 -14.77
N ARG A 79 7.96 6.05 -16.06
CA ARG A 79 9.15 5.34 -16.56
C ARG A 79 10.47 5.99 -16.17
N HIS A 80 10.49 7.29 -15.92
CA HIS A 80 11.67 8.06 -15.52
C HIS A 80 11.86 8.13 -13.99
N ILE A 81 10.90 7.62 -13.22
CA ILE A 81 11.01 7.59 -11.76
C ILE A 81 11.79 6.34 -11.36
N THR A 82 12.94 6.56 -10.72
CA THR A 82 13.71 5.49 -10.11
C THR A 82 13.34 5.39 -8.64
N VAL A 83 13.11 4.17 -8.14
CA VAL A 83 12.76 3.90 -6.75
C VAL A 83 13.76 2.96 -6.10
N ASN A 84 14.01 3.17 -4.82
CA ASN A 84 14.75 2.26 -3.94
C ASN A 84 13.98 2.08 -2.64
N GLN A 85 13.56 0.84 -2.38
CA GLN A 85 12.83 0.44 -1.17
C GLN A 85 13.75 -0.35 -0.26
N TYR A 86 13.96 0.10 0.98
CA TYR A 86 14.77 -0.57 2.00
C TYR A 86 14.23 -0.24 3.39
N ASP A 87 14.32 -1.17 4.31
CA ASP A 87 13.91 -0.98 5.72
C ASP A 87 12.53 -0.32 5.89
N ARG A 88 11.58 -0.66 5.00
CA ARG A 88 10.23 -0.08 4.93
C ARG A 88 10.16 1.36 4.45
N TYR A 89 11.28 1.96 4.06
CA TYR A 89 11.34 3.31 3.49
C TYR A 89 11.37 3.27 1.96
N LEU A 90 10.98 4.38 1.36
CA LEU A 90 11.05 4.64 -0.06
C LEU A 90 11.90 5.86 -0.35
N ASN A 91 12.98 5.67 -1.09
CA ASN A 91 13.66 6.76 -1.79
C ASN A 91 13.30 6.72 -3.26
N TRP A 92 13.00 7.87 -3.83
CA TRP A 92 12.75 7.99 -5.26
C TRP A 92 13.43 9.21 -5.84
N LYS A 93 13.69 9.16 -7.13
CA LYS A 93 14.25 10.27 -7.91
C LYS A 93 13.70 10.27 -9.33
N ILE A 94 13.67 11.45 -9.92
CA ILE A 94 13.41 11.69 -11.34
C ILE A 94 14.39 12.74 -11.83
N ASP A 95 14.93 12.57 -13.05
CA ASP A 95 15.97 13.47 -13.57
C ASP A 95 15.44 14.88 -13.82
N ARG A 96 14.17 15.00 -14.21
CA ARG A 96 13.50 16.29 -14.43
C ARG A 96 12.09 16.29 -13.84
N LEU A 97 11.86 17.17 -12.92
CA LEU A 97 10.54 17.37 -12.33
C LEU A 97 9.60 18.08 -13.32
N PRO A 98 8.45 17.50 -13.64
CA PRO A 98 7.44 18.15 -14.50
C PRO A 98 6.60 19.18 -13.77
N VAL A 99 6.68 19.22 -12.43
CA VAL A 99 5.96 20.10 -11.53
C VAL A 99 6.89 20.55 -10.41
N PRO A 100 6.53 21.58 -9.61
CA PRO A 100 7.29 21.95 -8.41
C PRO A 100 7.50 20.75 -7.46
N ALA A 101 8.64 20.72 -6.78
CA ALA A 101 9.04 19.59 -5.93
C ALA A 101 7.99 19.25 -4.86
N GLU A 102 7.39 20.26 -4.24
CA GLU A 102 6.33 20.09 -3.24
C GLU A 102 5.11 19.32 -3.80
N GLN A 103 4.70 19.62 -5.03
CA GLN A 103 3.62 18.88 -5.69
C GLN A 103 4.05 17.47 -6.07
N ALA A 104 5.29 17.30 -6.52
CA ALA A 104 5.84 15.99 -6.88
C ALA A 104 5.85 15.04 -5.67
N MET A 105 6.24 15.54 -4.50
CA MET A 105 6.26 14.76 -3.24
C MET A 105 4.87 14.24 -2.83
N GLN A 106 3.81 14.88 -3.28
CA GLN A 106 2.42 14.45 -3.00
C GLN A 106 1.88 13.42 -4.00
N MET A 107 2.68 12.94 -4.94
CA MET A 107 2.24 12.01 -6.00
C MET A 107 3.00 10.68 -6.00
N VAL A 108 3.85 10.45 -5.01
CA VAL A 108 4.60 9.18 -4.84
C VAL A 108 4.56 8.79 -3.37
N SER A 109 4.33 7.51 -3.09
CA SER A 109 4.30 6.99 -1.72
C SER A 109 4.75 5.53 -1.66
N ASN A 110 5.14 5.09 -0.47
CA ASN A 110 5.34 3.68 -0.12
C ASN A 110 4.11 3.15 0.60
N MET A 111 3.51 2.11 0.06
CA MET A 111 2.33 1.47 0.65
C MET A 111 2.69 0.10 1.19
N HIS A 112 2.53 -0.09 2.50
CA HIS A 112 2.67 -1.37 3.18
C HIS A 112 1.37 -2.14 3.05
N ILE A 113 1.39 -3.29 2.36
CA ILE A 113 0.19 -4.02 1.99
C ILE A 113 -0.07 -5.14 2.98
N ILE A 114 -1.21 -5.08 3.65
CA ILE A 114 -1.72 -6.14 4.52
C ILE A 114 -2.80 -6.89 3.73
N PRO A 115 -2.55 -8.13 3.30
CA PRO A 115 -3.53 -8.88 2.50
C PRO A 115 -4.70 -9.32 3.39
N ALA A 116 -5.93 -9.04 2.94
CA ALA A 116 -7.14 -9.38 3.67
C ALA A 116 -7.40 -10.90 3.74
N ASN A 117 -6.82 -11.70 2.84
CA ASN A 117 -6.97 -13.14 2.79
C ASN A 117 -5.87 -13.81 1.95
N PRO A 118 -5.74 -15.15 1.99
CA PRO A 118 -4.69 -15.87 1.26
C PRO A 118 -4.73 -15.70 -0.25
N LYS A 119 -5.90 -15.46 -0.86
CA LYS A 119 -6.01 -15.19 -2.29
C LYS A 119 -5.36 -13.85 -2.62
N ILE A 120 -5.68 -12.80 -1.87
CA ILE A 120 -5.08 -11.48 -2.03
C ILE A 120 -3.57 -11.56 -1.80
N ALA A 121 -3.12 -12.30 -0.78
CA ALA A 121 -1.69 -12.50 -0.52
C ALA A 121 -0.92 -13.08 -1.72
N LYS A 122 -1.55 -13.93 -2.53
CA LYS A 122 -0.97 -14.46 -3.77
C LYS A 122 -1.05 -13.45 -4.92
N ASP A 123 -2.15 -12.72 -5.02
CA ASP A 123 -2.39 -11.81 -6.14
C ASP A 123 -1.50 -10.56 -6.05
N ILE A 124 -1.26 -10.02 -4.87
CA ILE A 124 -0.38 -8.85 -4.67
C ILE A 124 1.08 -9.13 -5.07
N GLN A 125 1.53 -10.39 -5.03
CA GLN A 125 2.89 -10.75 -5.44
C GLN A 125 3.08 -10.79 -6.97
N LYS A 126 2.01 -10.79 -7.74
CA LYS A 126 2.03 -10.82 -9.21
C LYS A 126 2.16 -9.43 -9.83
N VAL A 127 1.88 -8.40 -9.05
CA VAL A 127 1.90 -7.01 -9.51
C VAL A 127 3.33 -6.58 -9.81
N LYS A 128 3.53 -5.92 -10.95
CA LYS A 128 4.84 -5.55 -11.48
C LYS A 128 4.95 -4.05 -11.70
N ARG A 129 6.18 -3.56 -11.74
CA ARG A 129 6.47 -2.19 -12.15
C ARG A 129 5.80 -1.89 -13.50
N GLY A 130 5.13 -0.75 -13.56
CA GLY A 130 4.39 -0.28 -14.73
C GLY A 130 2.91 -0.66 -14.74
N ASP A 131 2.48 -1.60 -13.91
CA ASP A 131 1.06 -1.95 -13.79
C ASP A 131 0.25 -0.76 -13.25
N LEU A 132 -0.95 -0.56 -13.80
CA LEU A 132 -1.95 0.33 -13.23
C LEU A 132 -2.93 -0.52 -12.41
N VAL A 133 -3.01 -0.26 -11.12
CA VAL A 133 -3.80 -1.06 -10.18
C VAL A 133 -4.84 -0.20 -9.46
N ARG A 134 -6.02 -0.75 -9.29
CA ARG A 134 -7.01 -0.19 -8.37
C ARG A 134 -6.89 -0.87 -7.03
N LEU A 135 -6.55 -0.08 -6.03
CA LEU A 135 -6.40 -0.52 -4.66
C LEU A 135 -7.63 -0.10 -3.87
N LYS A 136 -8.25 -1.06 -3.18
CA LYS A 136 -9.39 -0.83 -2.29
C LYS A 136 -9.17 -1.59 -0.99
N GLY A 137 -9.36 -0.93 0.13
CA GLY A 137 -9.18 -1.51 1.46
C GLY A 137 -9.45 -0.51 2.56
N GLU A 138 -8.75 -0.67 3.66
CA GLU A 138 -8.86 0.16 4.84
C GLU A 138 -7.47 0.65 5.27
N LEU A 139 -7.36 1.89 5.70
CA LEU A 139 -6.21 2.36 6.45
C LEU A 139 -6.36 1.85 7.88
N VAL A 140 -5.28 1.32 8.45
CA VAL A 140 -5.36 0.62 9.73
C VAL A 140 -4.26 1.03 10.70
N GLU A 141 -4.52 0.81 11.98
CA GLU A 141 -3.52 0.72 13.02
C GLU A 141 -3.32 -0.75 13.39
N VAL A 142 -2.06 -1.19 13.42
CA VAL A 142 -1.67 -2.53 13.86
C VAL A 142 -0.97 -2.42 15.20
N LYS A 143 -1.38 -3.24 16.16
CA LYS A 143 -0.71 -3.38 17.45
C LYS A 143 -0.29 -4.82 17.65
N ASP A 144 0.93 -5.03 18.11
CA ASP A 144 1.48 -6.34 18.45
C ASP A 144 2.63 -6.19 19.44
N GLN A 145 2.41 -6.62 20.68
CA GLN A 145 3.36 -6.44 21.78
C GLN A 145 3.84 -4.97 21.86
N ASP A 146 5.10 -4.73 21.51
CA ASP A 146 5.71 -3.39 21.54
C ASP A 146 5.57 -2.64 20.19
N LEU A 147 5.00 -3.27 19.16
CA LEU A 147 4.79 -2.64 17.87
C LEU A 147 3.43 -1.92 17.85
N VAL A 148 3.48 -0.62 17.61
CA VAL A 148 2.32 0.18 17.21
C VAL A 148 2.63 0.78 15.84
N TRP A 149 1.80 0.47 14.85
CA TRP A 149 2.04 0.87 13.48
C TRP A 149 0.75 1.43 12.86
N THR A 150 0.70 2.74 12.74
CA THR A 150 -0.49 3.48 12.35
C THR A 150 -0.36 4.00 10.92
N SER A 151 -1.38 3.80 10.11
CA SER A 151 -1.44 4.40 8.79
C SER A 151 -1.55 5.92 8.89
N SER A 152 -0.79 6.63 8.06
CA SER A 152 -1.10 8.03 7.78
C SER A 152 -2.45 8.15 7.09
N LEU A 153 -3.20 9.18 7.46
CA LEU A 153 -4.52 9.52 6.89
C LEU A 153 -4.42 10.61 5.82
N THR A 154 -3.22 11.11 5.56
CA THR A 154 -2.98 12.16 4.57
C THR A 154 -2.12 11.64 3.41
N PRO A 155 -2.37 12.10 2.17
CA PRO A 155 -1.55 11.72 1.01
C PRO A 155 -0.14 12.31 1.03
N THR A 156 0.14 13.21 1.98
CA THR A 156 1.43 13.92 2.12
C THR A 156 2.44 13.19 2.99
N ASP A 157 2.09 12.01 3.50
CA ASP A 157 3.00 11.21 4.31
C ASP A 157 4.11 10.62 3.44
N THR A 158 5.32 11.05 3.70
CA THR A 158 6.55 10.59 3.05
C THR A 158 7.22 9.43 3.79
N GLY A 159 6.60 8.89 4.83
CA GLY A 159 7.10 7.73 5.56
C GLY A 159 8.08 8.05 6.67
N ASP A 160 7.87 9.14 7.42
CA ASP A 160 8.60 9.42 8.66
C ASP A 160 8.12 8.53 9.80
#